data_ea5478ae782bba2f65746a394acd90f6
#
_entry.id   ea5478ae782bba2f65746a394acd90f6
#
_cell.length_a   1.000
_cell.length_b   1.000
_cell.length_c   1.000
_cell.angle_alpha   90.00
_cell.angle_beta   90.00
_cell.angle_gamma   90.00
#
_symmetry.space_group_name_H-M   'P 1'
#
loop_
_entity.id
_entity.type
_entity.pdbx_description
1 polymer ?
#
loop_
_entity_poly.entity_id
_entity_poly.type
_entity_poly.pdbx_seq_one_letter_code
_entity_poly.pdbx_strand_id
1 'polypeptide(L)'
;MTLKNPPLDRRKFLLSSASLAAGAHLASAATETSNAKMPRLFSGCCAYSYRKYLQHGPMTMEEFIEKAVTLQVDGVDMTGYYFKSTDPAYLASLRHLAYRKGVAFSGAACGVSMVQADAAKRADTVPQIKKWVDVTDALGAPHLRVFAGKLPSGVTQQQSIDWVVEAMKAACDYSGAKGITLGIEDHSGVTQQASVCLEIMQRINSPYAGINLDITHFVPTPTEDAYAQIQACLPYATNTHIRDLFDDGSPIDLDRVWKLFADAGFKGFMSAEYEAKEDAATGVPKLVEKIRTLCKKYSTV
;
A
#
# COMPACT_ATOMS: atom_id res chain seq x y z
N MET A 1 -45.69 40.16 16.74
CA MET A 1 -45.72 39.11 17.78
C MET A 1 -44.53 38.18 17.55
N THR A 2 -43.44 38.47 18.21
CA THR A 2 -42.15 37.75 18.04
C THR A 2 -42.06 36.67 19.10
N LEU A 3 -42.12 35.41 18.67
CA LEU A 3 -41.92 34.25 19.54
C LEU A 3 -40.43 34.14 19.88
N LYS A 4 -40.07 34.41 21.14
CA LYS A 4 -38.74 34.14 21.70
C LYS A 4 -38.67 32.67 22.12
N ASN A 5 -37.79 31.90 21.52
CA ASN A 5 -37.46 30.57 21.99
C ASN A 5 -36.66 30.66 23.30
N PRO A 6 -37.02 29.87 24.34
CA PRO A 6 -36.28 29.86 25.59
C PRO A 6 -34.90 29.21 25.39
N PRO A 7 -33.86 29.61 26.16
CA PRO A 7 -32.52 29.03 26.05
C PRO A 7 -32.54 27.57 26.52
N LEU A 8 -31.86 26.71 25.73
CA LEU A 8 -31.63 25.30 26.03
C LEU A 8 -30.79 25.15 27.30
N ASP A 9 -31.40 24.57 28.34
CA ASP A 9 -30.76 24.30 29.64
C ASP A 9 -29.80 23.09 29.50
N ARG A 10 -28.49 23.34 29.56
CA ARG A 10 -27.42 22.34 29.47
C ARG A 10 -27.55 21.22 30.52
N ARG A 11 -28.16 21.46 31.65
CA ARG A 11 -28.38 20.44 32.70
C ARG A 11 -29.46 19.42 32.31
N LYS A 12 -30.50 19.84 31.58
CA LYS A 12 -31.54 18.94 31.08
C LYS A 12 -31.07 18.08 29.94
N PHE A 13 -30.10 18.56 29.12
CA PHE A 13 -29.51 17.78 28.07
C PHE A 13 -28.61 16.64 28.62
N LEU A 14 -27.90 16.87 29.73
CA LEU A 14 -27.03 15.85 30.35
C LEU A 14 -27.81 14.79 31.14
N LEU A 15 -29.02 15.08 31.61
CA LEU A 15 -29.87 14.11 32.31
C LEU A 15 -30.67 13.21 31.36
N SER A 16 -30.93 13.64 30.12
CA SER A 16 -31.57 12.80 29.11
C SER A 16 -30.61 11.85 28.41
N SER A 17 -29.26 12.08 28.46
CA SER A 17 -28.27 11.18 27.92
C SER A 17 -27.91 10.01 28.84
N ALA A 18 -28.22 10.07 30.13
CA ALA A 18 -27.91 8.99 31.06
C ALA A 18 -28.90 7.81 31.01
N SER A 19 -30.12 8.02 30.51
CA SER A 19 -31.17 6.99 30.42
C SER A 19 -31.14 6.19 29.11
N LEU A 20 -30.35 6.63 28.10
CA LEU A 20 -30.15 5.94 26.82
C LEU A 20 -28.92 4.99 26.81
N ALA A 21 -28.07 5.07 27.82
CA ALA A 21 -26.85 4.27 27.87
C ALA A 21 -27.07 2.80 28.28
N ALA A 22 -28.19 2.46 28.91
CA ALA A 22 -28.48 1.09 29.36
C ALA A 22 -29.17 0.21 28.28
N GLY A 23 -29.72 0.81 27.21
CA GLY A 23 -30.39 0.09 26.11
C GLY A 23 -29.52 -0.15 24.90
N ALA A 24 -28.36 0.51 24.80
CA ALA A 24 -27.50 0.47 23.60
C ALA A 24 -26.53 -0.73 23.56
N HIS A 25 -26.32 -1.41 24.68
CA HIS A 25 -25.36 -2.54 24.71
C HIS A 25 -25.87 -3.86 24.14
N LEU A 26 -27.17 -4.01 23.88
CA LEU A 26 -27.74 -5.23 23.28
C LEU A 26 -28.01 -5.10 21.77
N ALA A 27 -28.01 -3.88 21.21
CA ALA A 27 -28.20 -3.66 19.77
C ALA A 27 -26.87 -3.53 19.00
N SER A 28 -25.74 -3.32 19.69
CA SER A 28 -24.44 -3.11 19.05
C SER A 28 -23.77 -4.41 18.56
N ALA A 29 -24.16 -5.57 19.08
CA ALA A 29 -23.54 -6.84 18.69
C ALA A 29 -24.07 -7.43 17.36
N ALA A 30 -25.20 -6.93 16.83
CA ALA A 30 -25.81 -7.48 15.63
C ALA A 30 -25.50 -6.67 14.34
N THR A 31 -24.93 -5.46 14.46
CA THR A 31 -24.71 -4.56 13.31
C THR A 31 -23.23 -4.50 12.87
N GLU A 32 -22.28 -4.98 13.69
CA GLU A 32 -20.86 -4.97 13.32
C GLU A 32 -20.46 -6.07 12.32
N THR A 33 -21.28 -7.10 12.14
CA THR A 33 -20.93 -8.25 11.28
C THR A 33 -21.19 -8.03 9.79
N SER A 34 -21.97 -7.03 9.38
CA SER A 34 -22.29 -6.81 7.96
C SER A 34 -21.36 -5.81 7.25
N ASN A 35 -20.73 -4.87 7.99
CA ASN A 35 -19.85 -3.86 7.39
C ASN A 35 -18.38 -4.29 7.28
N ALA A 36 -17.96 -5.36 7.93
CA ALA A 36 -16.56 -5.80 7.99
C ALA A 36 -16.05 -6.45 6.68
N LYS A 37 -16.94 -6.81 5.75
CA LYS A 37 -16.59 -7.53 4.53
C LYS A 37 -16.98 -6.81 3.23
N MET A 38 -17.10 -5.50 3.23
CA MET A 38 -17.34 -4.75 1.99
C MET A 38 -16.00 -4.36 1.36
N PRO A 39 -15.54 -5.05 0.31
CA PRO A 39 -14.30 -4.69 -0.36
C PRO A 39 -14.48 -3.37 -1.10
N ARG A 40 -13.44 -2.54 -1.08
CA ARG A 40 -13.36 -1.31 -1.89
C ARG A 40 -12.07 -1.34 -2.67
N LEU A 41 -12.14 -1.87 -3.89
CA LEU A 41 -10.99 -2.10 -4.74
C LEU A 41 -10.92 -0.96 -5.77
N PHE A 42 -9.89 -0.13 -5.65
CA PHE A 42 -9.62 0.95 -6.58
C PHE A 42 -8.57 0.52 -7.60
N SER A 43 -8.73 0.94 -8.84
CA SER A 43 -7.72 0.71 -9.87
C SER A 43 -6.52 1.64 -9.67
N GLY A 44 -5.31 1.10 -9.81
CA GLY A 44 -4.08 1.87 -9.69
C GLY A 44 -3.05 1.55 -10.77
N CYS A 45 -2.02 2.39 -10.86
CA CYS A 45 -0.85 2.14 -11.68
C CYS A 45 0.41 2.59 -10.94
N CYS A 46 1.38 1.69 -10.79
CA CYS A 46 2.70 2.02 -10.27
C CYS A 46 3.56 2.67 -11.37
N ALA A 47 4.27 3.72 -11.04
CA ALA A 47 5.17 4.41 -11.98
C ALA A 47 6.25 3.47 -12.52
N TYR A 48 6.64 2.44 -11.77
CA TYR A 48 7.58 1.43 -12.23
C TYR A 48 7.12 0.69 -13.50
N SER A 49 5.82 0.62 -13.77
CA SER A 49 5.28 0.10 -15.04
C SER A 49 5.86 0.82 -16.27
N TYR A 50 6.20 2.10 -16.13
CA TYR A 50 6.80 2.93 -17.17
C TYR A 50 8.30 3.18 -16.95
N ARG A 51 9.01 2.33 -16.18
CA ARG A 51 10.42 2.53 -15.79
C ARG A 51 11.35 2.89 -16.95
N LYS A 52 11.21 2.24 -18.10
CA LYS A 52 12.04 2.51 -19.28
C LYS A 52 11.82 3.93 -19.83
N TYR A 53 10.61 4.43 -19.76
CA TYR A 53 10.22 5.77 -20.20
C TYR A 53 10.62 6.84 -19.19
N LEU A 54 10.51 6.54 -17.90
CA LEU A 54 10.82 7.47 -16.82
C LEU A 54 12.32 7.58 -16.54
N GLN A 55 13.09 6.50 -16.73
CA GLN A 55 14.51 6.47 -16.43
C GLN A 55 15.37 7.04 -17.56
N HIS A 56 15.04 6.72 -18.80
CA HIS A 56 15.88 7.03 -19.96
C HIS A 56 15.09 7.59 -21.15
N GLY A 57 13.81 7.76 -21.01
CA GLY A 57 12.92 8.08 -22.12
C GLY A 57 12.25 9.46 -21.99
N PRO A 58 11.22 9.66 -22.78
CA PRO A 58 10.57 10.97 -22.91
C PRO A 58 9.50 11.24 -21.83
N MET A 59 9.37 10.42 -20.78
CA MET A 59 8.31 10.59 -19.78
C MET A 59 8.85 11.20 -18.49
N THR A 60 8.17 12.20 -17.97
CA THR A 60 8.38 12.78 -16.63
C THR A 60 7.33 12.25 -15.65
N MET A 61 7.51 12.50 -14.34
CA MET A 61 6.50 12.14 -13.35
C MET A 61 5.19 12.93 -13.51
N GLU A 62 5.29 14.15 -14.04
CA GLU A 62 4.12 14.96 -14.40
C GLU A 62 3.33 14.29 -15.53
N GLU A 63 4.01 13.84 -16.57
CA GLU A 63 3.39 13.11 -17.70
C GLU A 63 2.86 11.75 -17.29
N PHE A 64 3.47 11.09 -16.30
CA PHE A 64 2.92 9.87 -15.72
C PHE A 64 1.57 10.12 -15.00
N ILE A 65 1.45 11.22 -14.25
CA ILE A 65 0.16 11.62 -13.65
C ILE A 65 -0.89 11.90 -14.75
N GLU A 66 -0.51 12.57 -15.83
CA GLU A 66 -1.39 12.78 -17.01
C GLU A 66 -1.78 11.45 -17.67
N LYS A 67 -0.84 10.50 -17.71
CA LYS A 67 -1.07 9.15 -18.24
C LYS A 67 -2.12 8.39 -17.44
N ALA A 68 -2.15 8.55 -16.11
CA ALA A 68 -3.16 7.95 -15.24
C ALA A 68 -4.58 8.36 -15.65
N VAL A 69 -4.79 9.61 -16.04
CA VAL A 69 -6.09 10.09 -16.56
C VAL A 69 -6.47 9.35 -17.84
N THR A 70 -5.52 9.18 -18.76
CA THR A 70 -5.75 8.45 -20.02
C THR A 70 -6.05 6.98 -19.77
N LEU A 71 -5.39 6.37 -18.77
CA LEU A 71 -5.61 4.99 -18.33
C LEU A 71 -6.91 4.84 -17.53
N GLN A 72 -7.50 5.94 -17.09
CA GLN A 72 -8.71 5.98 -16.26
C GLN A 72 -8.55 5.17 -14.96
N VAL A 73 -7.38 5.27 -14.33
CA VAL A 73 -7.15 4.67 -12.99
C VAL A 73 -7.54 5.65 -11.89
N ASP A 74 -7.97 5.12 -10.74
CA ASP A 74 -8.37 5.92 -9.57
C ASP A 74 -7.15 6.54 -8.87
N GLY A 75 -5.98 5.89 -8.96
CA GLY A 75 -4.76 6.38 -8.33
C GLY A 75 -3.46 5.88 -8.92
N VAL A 76 -2.36 6.45 -8.44
CA VAL A 76 -1.01 6.10 -8.87
C VAL A 76 -0.09 5.88 -7.67
N ASP A 77 0.82 4.91 -7.80
CA ASP A 77 1.95 4.69 -6.92
C ASP A 77 3.19 5.39 -7.49
N MET A 78 3.74 6.32 -6.70
CA MET A 78 4.79 7.23 -7.14
C MET A 78 6.18 6.68 -6.79
N THR A 79 6.80 5.99 -7.76
CA THR A 79 8.15 5.44 -7.56
C THR A 79 9.20 6.55 -7.47
N GLY A 80 9.75 6.77 -6.28
CA GLY A 80 10.67 7.87 -5.99
C GLY A 80 11.98 7.87 -6.76
N TYR A 81 12.37 6.74 -7.39
CA TYR A 81 13.57 6.65 -8.23
C TYR A 81 13.54 7.60 -9.44
N TYR A 82 12.34 8.03 -9.85
CA TYR A 82 12.10 8.82 -11.04
C TYR A 82 11.80 10.29 -10.74
N PHE A 83 11.82 10.67 -9.45
CA PHE A 83 11.67 12.08 -9.10
C PHE A 83 12.90 12.87 -9.54
N LYS A 84 12.66 13.94 -10.29
CA LYS A 84 13.76 14.86 -10.70
C LYS A 84 14.33 15.66 -9.52
N SER A 85 13.56 15.80 -8.44
CA SER A 85 13.94 16.45 -7.18
C SER A 85 13.08 15.92 -6.03
N THR A 86 13.61 15.96 -4.83
CA THR A 86 12.86 15.76 -3.58
C THR A 86 12.57 17.09 -2.85
N ASP A 87 12.73 18.22 -3.52
CA ASP A 87 12.43 19.52 -2.95
C ASP A 87 10.93 19.65 -2.67
N PRO A 88 10.53 20.21 -1.52
CA PRO A 88 9.13 20.34 -1.13
C PRO A 88 8.27 21.08 -2.18
N ALA A 89 8.84 22.07 -2.86
CA ALA A 89 8.12 22.82 -3.90
C ALA A 89 7.79 21.92 -5.12
N TYR A 90 8.73 21.07 -5.54
CA TYR A 90 8.49 20.11 -6.62
C TYR A 90 7.45 19.06 -6.22
N LEU A 91 7.58 18.47 -5.04
CA LEU A 91 6.64 17.48 -4.55
C LEU A 91 5.21 18.06 -4.40
N ALA A 92 5.12 19.31 -3.89
CA ALA A 92 3.86 20.03 -3.83
C ALA A 92 3.25 20.30 -5.22
N SER A 93 4.08 20.55 -6.25
CA SER A 93 3.60 20.72 -7.62
C SER A 93 3.01 19.44 -8.20
N LEU A 94 3.62 18.28 -7.93
CA LEU A 94 3.07 16.97 -8.31
C LEU A 94 1.72 16.69 -7.61
N ARG A 95 1.66 16.96 -6.29
CA ARG A 95 0.42 16.83 -5.51
C ARG A 95 -0.69 17.73 -6.08
N HIS A 96 -0.38 18.98 -6.39
CA HIS A 96 -1.34 19.92 -6.98
C HIS A 96 -1.81 19.46 -8.36
N LEU A 97 -0.90 18.95 -9.19
CA LEU A 97 -1.24 18.40 -10.50
C LEU A 97 -2.20 17.21 -10.35
N ALA A 98 -1.88 16.23 -9.52
CA ALA A 98 -2.70 15.05 -9.28
C ALA A 98 -4.11 15.44 -8.79
N TYR A 99 -4.20 16.37 -7.83
CA TYR A 99 -5.48 16.90 -7.36
C TYR A 99 -6.30 17.53 -8.50
N ARG A 100 -5.66 18.37 -9.32
CA ARG A 100 -6.32 19.02 -10.50
C ARG A 100 -6.79 18.02 -11.54
N LYS A 101 -6.18 16.85 -11.61
CA LYS A 101 -6.52 15.78 -12.56
C LYS A 101 -7.48 14.74 -11.97
N GLY A 102 -7.85 14.87 -10.70
CA GLY A 102 -8.70 13.89 -10.02
C GLY A 102 -8.04 12.54 -9.81
N VAL A 103 -6.71 12.49 -9.73
CA VAL A 103 -5.91 11.27 -9.51
C VAL A 103 -5.42 11.25 -8.06
N ALA A 104 -5.69 10.16 -7.33
CA ALA A 104 -5.16 9.98 -5.99
C ALA A 104 -3.71 9.46 -6.02
N PHE A 105 -2.90 9.77 -4.99
CA PHE A 105 -1.70 9.00 -4.72
C PHE A 105 -2.04 7.81 -3.84
N SER A 106 -1.89 6.59 -4.34
CA SER A 106 -2.05 5.36 -3.56
C SER A 106 -0.88 5.13 -2.62
N GLY A 107 0.31 5.55 -3.01
CA GLY A 107 1.53 5.45 -2.26
C GLY A 107 2.72 6.10 -2.95
N ALA A 108 3.86 5.99 -2.29
CA ALA A 108 5.18 6.24 -2.85
C ALA A 108 6.08 5.02 -2.60
N ALA A 109 7.15 4.89 -3.36
CA ALA A 109 8.09 3.79 -3.21
C ALA A 109 9.53 4.30 -3.18
N CYS A 110 10.34 3.78 -2.27
CA CYS A 110 11.77 4.05 -2.22
C CYS A 110 12.61 2.76 -2.34
N GLY A 111 13.90 2.93 -2.68
CA GLY A 111 14.85 1.82 -2.86
C GLY A 111 15.58 1.40 -1.58
N VAL A 112 15.13 1.83 -0.42
CA VAL A 112 15.81 1.50 0.85
C VAL A 112 15.57 0.04 1.18
N SER A 113 16.67 -0.72 1.33
CA SER A 113 16.70 -2.10 1.79
C SER A 113 17.24 -2.15 3.22
N MET A 114 16.50 -2.80 4.12
CA MET A 114 16.82 -2.81 5.55
C MET A 114 17.91 -3.80 5.92
N VAL A 115 18.01 -4.92 5.23
CA VAL A 115 19.04 -5.92 5.48
C VAL A 115 20.35 -5.53 4.80
N GLN A 116 21.34 -5.19 5.60
CA GLN A 116 22.67 -4.79 5.18
C GLN A 116 23.72 -5.55 5.99
N ALA A 117 24.64 -6.29 5.34
CA ALA A 117 25.73 -6.95 6.03
C ALA A 117 26.69 -5.96 6.70
N ASP A 118 26.96 -4.83 6.02
CA ASP A 118 27.76 -3.74 6.56
C ASP A 118 26.99 -3.03 7.69
N ALA A 119 27.62 -2.92 8.87
CA ALA A 119 27.01 -2.35 10.05
C ALA A 119 26.73 -0.85 9.92
N ALA A 120 27.58 -0.09 9.22
CA ALA A 120 27.39 1.34 9.01
C ALA A 120 26.21 1.60 8.06
N LYS A 121 26.12 0.84 6.96
CA LYS A 121 24.98 0.90 6.05
C LYS A 121 23.67 0.51 6.76
N ARG A 122 23.70 -0.50 7.63
CA ARG A 122 22.55 -0.91 8.42
C ARG A 122 22.10 0.18 9.40
N ALA A 123 23.05 0.83 10.08
CA ALA A 123 22.75 1.95 10.98
C ALA A 123 22.13 3.17 10.25
N ASP A 124 22.45 3.36 8.96
CA ASP A 124 21.91 4.45 8.13
C ASP A 124 20.51 4.15 7.56
N THR A 125 20.03 2.91 7.66
CA THR A 125 18.75 2.50 7.07
C THR A 125 17.56 3.29 7.63
N VAL A 126 17.44 3.38 8.95
CA VAL A 126 16.34 4.11 9.60
C VAL A 126 16.36 5.61 9.26
N PRO A 127 17.51 6.32 9.33
CA PRO A 127 17.63 7.68 8.80
C PRO A 127 17.15 7.84 7.35
N GLN A 128 17.53 6.91 6.46
CA GLN A 128 17.08 6.96 5.07
C GLN A 128 15.57 6.76 4.93
N ILE A 129 14.98 5.80 5.66
CA ILE A 129 13.52 5.61 5.66
C ILE A 129 12.82 6.88 6.15
N LYS A 130 13.27 7.49 7.25
CA LYS A 130 12.69 8.74 7.77
C LYS A 130 12.75 9.87 6.75
N LYS A 131 13.87 10.01 6.02
CA LYS A 131 13.97 10.97 4.91
C LYS A 131 12.92 10.71 3.84
N TRP A 132 12.68 9.45 3.47
CA TRP A 132 11.66 9.10 2.48
C TRP A 132 10.24 9.27 3.03
N VAL A 133 10.02 9.10 4.32
CA VAL A 133 8.76 9.46 4.98
C VAL A 133 8.50 10.97 4.83
N ASP A 134 9.51 11.82 5.00
CA ASP A 134 9.37 13.27 4.79
C ASP A 134 9.05 13.62 3.33
N VAL A 135 9.67 12.93 2.37
CA VAL A 135 9.36 13.06 0.93
C VAL A 135 7.92 12.64 0.65
N THR A 136 7.47 11.53 1.24
CA THR A 136 6.12 10.98 1.08
C THR A 136 5.07 11.93 1.67
N ASP A 137 5.35 12.52 2.84
CA ASP A 137 4.52 13.53 3.50
C ASP A 137 4.39 14.80 2.63
N ALA A 138 5.51 15.33 2.15
CA ALA A 138 5.51 16.50 1.26
C ALA A 138 4.77 16.24 -0.06
N LEU A 139 4.88 15.02 -0.60
CA LEU A 139 4.12 14.57 -1.77
C LEU A 139 2.62 14.48 -1.46
N GLY A 140 2.24 14.16 -0.20
CA GLY A 140 0.86 13.94 0.22
C GLY A 140 0.37 12.51 -0.06
N ALA A 141 1.29 11.53 -0.16
CA ALA A 141 0.93 10.12 -0.29
C ALA A 141 0.78 9.47 1.10
N PRO A 142 -0.21 8.57 1.29
CA PRO A 142 -0.51 7.98 2.59
C PRO A 142 0.34 6.74 2.93
N HIS A 143 1.12 6.24 1.99
CA HIS A 143 1.83 4.98 2.08
C HIS A 143 3.24 5.12 1.48
N LEU A 144 4.22 4.46 2.09
CA LEU A 144 5.59 4.34 1.58
C LEU A 144 6.03 2.89 1.55
N ARG A 145 6.31 2.36 0.35
CA ARG A 145 6.90 1.04 0.18
C ARG A 145 8.40 1.07 0.45
N VAL A 146 8.86 0.10 1.24
CA VAL A 146 10.26 -0.19 1.55
C VAL A 146 10.58 -1.65 1.29
N PHE A 147 11.87 -2.01 1.19
CA PHE A 147 12.30 -3.40 1.01
C PHE A 147 12.92 -3.97 2.30
N ALA A 148 12.64 -5.26 2.58
CA ALA A 148 13.47 -6.02 3.51
C ALA A 148 14.89 -6.15 2.99
N GLY A 149 15.03 -6.53 1.73
CA GLY A 149 16.32 -6.67 1.04
C GLY A 149 16.69 -8.13 0.80
N LYS A 150 17.85 -8.33 0.16
CA LYS A 150 18.40 -9.67 -0.11
C LYS A 150 19.04 -10.23 1.15
N LEU A 151 19.05 -11.57 1.27
CA LEU A 151 19.78 -12.27 2.32
C LEU A 151 21.30 -12.25 1.98
N PRO A 152 22.14 -11.55 2.77
CA PRO A 152 23.57 -11.49 2.49
C PRO A 152 24.26 -12.81 2.85
N SER A 153 25.38 -13.09 2.17
CA SER A 153 26.24 -14.24 2.54
C SER A 153 26.71 -14.11 3.98
N GLY A 154 26.64 -15.22 4.73
CA GLY A 154 27.06 -15.28 6.13
C GLY A 154 26.06 -14.70 7.14
N VAL A 155 24.91 -14.22 6.69
CA VAL A 155 23.81 -13.75 7.54
C VAL A 155 22.68 -14.79 7.52
N THR A 156 22.17 -15.14 8.69
CA THR A 156 21.04 -16.08 8.78
C THR A 156 19.72 -15.38 8.45
N GLN A 157 18.72 -16.15 8.04
CA GLN A 157 17.36 -15.65 7.83
C GLN A 157 16.84 -14.94 9.10
N GLN A 158 17.06 -15.56 10.29
CA GLN A 158 16.61 -15.00 11.55
C GLN A 158 17.27 -13.65 11.88
N GLN A 159 18.57 -13.52 11.67
CA GLN A 159 19.26 -12.22 11.83
C GLN A 159 18.71 -11.15 10.90
N SER A 160 18.38 -11.53 9.66
CA SER A 160 17.77 -10.61 8.70
C SER A 160 16.38 -10.15 9.15
N ILE A 161 15.56 -11.08 9.66
CA ILE A 161 14.24 -10.76 10.23
C ILE A 161 14.39 -9.80 11.42
N ASP A 162 15.36 -10.07 12.33
CA ASP A 162 15.61 -9.23 13.51
C ASP A 162 15.95 -7.78 13.09
N TRP A 163 16.81 -7.60 12.09
CA TRP A 163 17.16 -6.28 11.57
C TRP A 163 15.99 -5.56 10.93
N VAL A 164 15.16 -6.27 10.16
CA VAL A 164 13.95 -5.71 9.56
C VAL A 164 12.97 -5.25 10.64
N VAL A 165 12.73 -6.08 11.66
CA VAL A 165 11.81 -5.75 12.75
C VAL A 165 12.29 -4.53 13.54
N GLU A 166 13.60 -4.47 13.87
CA GLU A 166 14.20 -3.33 14.57
C GLU A 166 14.04 -2.02 13.75
N ALA A 167 14.44 -2.06 12.47
CA ALA A 167 14.37 -0.90 11.60
C ALA A 167 12.93 -0.42 11.41
N MET A 168 11.98 -1.34 11.18
CA MET A 168 10.57 -1.00 10.98
C MET A 168 9.94 -0.41 12.23
N LYS A 169 10.19 -0.95 13.41
CA LYS A 169 9.66 -0.36 14.67
C LYS A 169 10.08 1.10 14.81
N ALA A 170 11.38 1.38 14.66
CA ALA A 170 11.91 2.74 14.77
C ALA A 170 11.40 3.68 13.66
N ALA A 171 11.11 3.15 12.47
CA ALA A 171 10.58 3.93 11.36
C ALA A 171 9.06 4.15 11.47
N CYS A 172 8.30 3.15 11.96
CA CYS A 172 6.84 3.24 12.12
C CYS A 172 6.43 4.28 13.16
N ASP A 173 7.19 4.46 14.24
CA ASP A 173 6.94 5.53 15.22
C ASP A 173 7.01 6.91 14.56
N TYR A 174 7.98 7.10 13.66
CA TYR A 174 8.15 8.35 12.93
C TYR A 174 7.08 8.56 11.84
N SER A 175 6.81 7.53 11.04
CA SER A 175 5.83 7.61 9.95
C SER A 175 4.41 7.73 10.48
N GLY A 176 4.11 7.06 11.60
CA GLY A 176 2.81 7.11 12.25
C GLY A 176 2.45 8.50 12.77
N ALA A 177 3.43 9.28 13.27
CA ALA A 177 3.21 10.67 13.65
C ALA A 177 2.79 11.57 12.47
N LYS A 178 3.03 11.12 11.23
CA LYS A 178 2.61 11.79 9.98
C LYS A 178 1.42 11.11 9.30
N GLY A 179 0.86 10.04 9.89
CA GLY A 179 -0.24 9.27 9.31
C GLY A 179 0.16 8.45 8.08
N ILE A 180 1.45 8.14 7.91
CA ILE A 180 1.98 7.38 6.78
C ILE A 180 2.20 5.92 7.19
N THR A 181 1.63 5.00 6.42
CA THR A 181 1.87 3.57 6.58
C THR A 181 3.13 3.14 5.83
N LEU A 182 3.98 2.37 6.49
CA LEU A 182 5.13 1.72 5.86
C LEU A 182 4.74 0.31 5.41
N GLY A 183 4.80 0.05 4.11
CA GLY A 183 4.57 -1.28 3.53
C GLY A 183 5.89 -1.95 3.17
N ILE A 184 6.20 -3.10 3.79
CA ILE A 184 7.30 -3.94 3.33
C ILE A 184 6.81 -4.73 2.11
N GLU A 185 7.55 -4.65 1.01
CA GLU A 185 7.21 -5.48 -0.15
C GLU A 185 7.67 -6.93 0.08
N ASP A 186 6.77 -7.88 -0.21
CA ASP A 186 7.14 -9.27 -0.41
C ASP A 186 7.91 -9.38 -1.73
N HIS A 187 9.23 -9.40 -1.62
CA HIS A 187 10.14 -9.33 -2.75
C HIS A 187 11.21 -10.42 -2.64
N SER A 188 11.93 -10.65 -3.73
CA SER A 188 13.05 -11.61 -3.74
C SER A 188 14.03 -11.36 -2.58
N GLY A 189 14.45 -12.41 -1.89
CA GLY A 189 15.34 -12.36 -0.73
C GLY A 189 14.65 -12.70 0.58
N VAL A 190 14.65 -11.79 1.55
CA VAL A 190 14.17 -12.10 2.92
C VAL A 190 12.67 -12.38 2.97
N THR A 191 11.87 -11.70 2.16
CA THR A 191 10.39 -11.72 2.21
C THR A 191 9.73 -12.57 1.11
N GLN A 192 10.43 -13.54 0.55
CA GLN A 192 9.90 -14.45 -0.49
C GLN A 192 8.85 -15.47 0.00
N GLN A 193 8.64 -15.58 1.30
CA GLN A 193 7.70 -16.52 1.91
C GLN A 193 6.72 -15.78 2.80
N ALA A 194 5.45 -16.10 2.68
CA ALA A 194 4.41 -15.50 3.53
C ALA A 194 4.67 -15.69 5.02
N SER A 195 5.17 -16.87 5.43
CA SER A 195 5.50 -17.15 6.82
C SER A 195 6.50 -16.14 7.41
N VAL A 196 7.48 -15.70 6.62
CA VAL A 196 8.45 -14.68 7.04
C VAL A 196 7.80 -13.30 7.12
N CYS A 197 6.98 -12.93 6.13
CA CYS A 197 6.23 -11.68 6.15
C CYS A 197 5.34 -11.58 7.39
N LEU A 198 4.63 -12.67 7.72
CA LEU A 198 3.75 -12.75 8.88
C LEU A 198 4.53 -12.66 10.21
N GLU A 199 5.67 -13.35 10.33
CA GLU A 199 6.53 -13.23 11.51
C GLU A 199 6.99 -11.77 11.71
N ILE A 200 7.44 -11.11 10.64
CA ILE A 200 7.87 -9.72 10.68
C ILE A 200 6.70 -8.83 11.14
N MET A 201 5.52 -8.94 10.55
CA MET A 201 4.35 -8.13 10.90
C MET A 201 3.92 -8.33 12.35
N GLN A 202 3.84 -9.58 12.81
CA GLN A 202 3.48 -9.91 14.19
C GLN A 202 4.47 -9.33 15.20
N ARG A 203 5.77 -9.36 14.88
CA ARG A 203 6.81 -8.85 15.77
C ARG A 203 6.91 -7.32 15.76
N ILE A 204 6.61 -6.65 14.63
CA ILE A 204 6.53 -5.19 14.57
C ILE A 204 5.35 -4.71 15.39
N ASN A 205 4.17 -5.29 15.20
CA ASN A 205 2.92 -4.99 15.91
C ASN A 205 2.61 -3.48 15.96
N SER A 206 2.66 -2.81 14.81
CA SER A 206 2.36 -1.38 14.66
C SER A 206 1.18 -1.18 13.69
N PRO A 207 0.22 -0.29 13.98
CA PRO A 207 -0.86 0.04 13.05
C PRO A 207 -0.38 0.79 11.80
N TYR A 208 0.86 1.24 11.80
CA TYR A 208 1.51 1.92 10.67
C TYR A 208 2.49 1.02 9.92
N ALA A 209 2.49 -0.28 10.19
CA ALA A 209 3.21 -1.29 9.42
C ALA A 209 2.25 -2.15 8.62
N GLY A 210 2.63 -2.49 7.38
CA GLY A 210 1.89 -3.39 6.54
C GLY A 210 2.76 -4.06 5.48
N ILE A 211 2.10 -4.80 4.60
CA ILE A 211 2.71 -5.43 3.44
C ILE A 211 2.26 -4.67 2.19
N ASN A 212 3.21 -4.19 1.39
CA ASN A 212 2.96 -3.84 0.00
C ASN A 212 2.95 -5.14 -0.78
N LEU A 213 1.76 -5.71 -0.98
CA LEU A 213 1.60 -7.07 -1.46
C LEU A 213 1.77 -7.13 -2.99
N ASP A 214 2.93 -7.59 -3.45
CA ASP A 214 3.15 -7.98 -4.85
C ASP A 214 2.74 -9.44 -5.01
N ILE A 215 1.75 -9.68 -5.85
CA ILE A 215 1.16 -11.02 -6.01
C ILE A 215 2.06 -12.02 -6.75
N THR A 216 3.27 -11.62 -7.16
CA THR A 216 4.13 -12.39 -8.05
C THR A 216 5.33 -13.04 -7.39
N HIS A 217 5.76 -12.52 -6.25
CA HIS A 217 7.06 -12.87 -5.67
C HIS A 217 7.06 -14.05 -4.70
N PHE A 218 5.88 -14.55 -4.31
CA PHE A 218 5.83 -15.72 -3.43
C PHE A 218 6.27 -16.99 -4.15
N VAL A 219 7.29 -17.64 -3.61
CA VAL A 219 7.77 -18.92 -4.10
C VAL A 219 6.91 -20.05 -3.52
N PRO A 220 6.27 -20.89 -4.36
CA PRO A 220 5.49 -22.03 -3.87
C PRO A 220 6.34 -22.97 -2.99
N THR A 221 5.71 -23.52 -1.96
CA THR A 221 6.28 -24.55 -1.09
C THR A 221 5.60 -25.91 -1.38
N PRO A 222 6.08 -27.03 -0.82
CA PRO A 222 5.38 -28.32 -0.99
C PRO A 222 3.94 -28.35 -0.45
N THR A 223 3.59 -27.43 0.44
CA THR A 223 2.29 -27.37 1.13
C THR A 223 1.43 -26.18 0.71
N GLU A 224 2.02 -25.14 0.10
CA GLU A 224 1.34 -23.89 -0.20
C GLU A 224 1.68 -23.38 -1.59
N ASP A 225 0.67 -23.14 -2.42
CA ASP A 225 0.82 -22.42 -3.68
C ASP A 225 0.95 -20.90 -3.43
N ALA A 226 1.29 -20.13 -4.47
CA ALA A 226 1.43 -18.68 -4.35
C ALA A 226 0.12 -18.01 -3.88
N TYR A 227 -1.05 -18.53 -4.28
CA TYR A 227 -2.34 -17.97 -3.88
C TYR A 227 -2.65 -18.19 -2.39
N ALA A 228 -2.25 -19.33 -1.81
CA ALA A 228 -2.36 -19.56 -0.38
C ALA A 228 -1.48 -18.58 0.40
N GLN A 229 -0.29 -18.29 -0.08
CA GLN A 229 0.62 -17.32 0.52
C GLN A 229 0.08 -15.88 0.40
N ILE A 230 -0.47 -15.51 -0.77
CA ILE A 230 -1.18 -14.23 -0.95
C ILE A 230 -2.31 -14.13 0.09
N GLN A 231 -3.17 -15.15 0.17
CA GLN A 231 -4.30 -15.18 1.11
C GLN A 231 -3.84 -15.00 2.57
N ALA A 232 -2.75 -15.63 2.98
CA ALA A 232 -2.23 -15.52 4.33
C ALA A 232 -1.76 -14.09 4.67
N CYS A 233 -1.24 -13.34 3.69
CA CYS A 233 -0.74 -11.99 3.88
C CYS A 233 -1.83 -10.90 3.82
N LEU A 234 -3.03 -11.19 3.31
CA LEU A 234 -4.11 -10.21 3.15
C LEU A 234 -4.48 -9.43 4.43
N PRO A 235 -4.47 -10.01 5.65
CA PRO A 235 -4.75 -9.25 6.86
C PRO A 235 -3.78 -8.09 7.12
N TYR A 236 -2.59 -8.13 6.53
CA TYR A 236 -1.56 -7.10 6.65
C TYR A 236 -1.33 -6.31 5.36
N ALA A 237 -2.06 -6.61 4.27
CA ALA A 237 -1.92 -5.89 3.01
C ALA A 237 -2.40 -4.44 3.15
N THR A 238 -1.55 -3.48 2.79
CA THR A 238 -1.83 -2.04 2.86
C THR A 238 -1.76 -1.34 1.51
N ASN A 239 -1.05 -1.92 0.57
CA ASN A 239 -1.01 -1.53 -0.85
C ASN A 239 -0.70 -2.78 -1.67
N THR A 240 -0.81 -2.72 -3.01
CA THR A 240 -0.57 -3.88 -3.86
C THR A 240 0.22 -3.53 -5.11
N HIS A 241 0.98 -4.52 -5.62
CA HIS A 241 1.50 -4.53 -6.98
C HIS A 241 0.91 -5.73 -7.73
N ILE A 242 0.36 -5.46 -8.91
CA ILE A 242 -0.40 -6.43 -9.73
C ILE A 242 0.29 -6.59 -11.07
N ARG A 243 0.64 -7.83 -11.40
CA ARG A 243 1.09 -8.28 -12.72
C ARG A 243 0.14 -9.38 -13.21
N ASP A 244 0.24 -9.75 -14.47
CA ASP A 244 -0.53 -10.87 -15.05
C ASP A 244 0.31 -12.13 -15.30
N LEU A 245 1.59 -12.10 -14.94
CA LEU A 245 2.50 -13.25 -14.98
C LEU A 245 3.27 -13.35 -13.65
N PHE A 246 3.49 -14.57 -13.18
CA PHE A 246 4.46 -14.86 -12.12
C PHE A 246 5.90 -14.66 -12.62
N ASP A 247 6.87 -14.62 -11.72
CA ASP A 247 8.29 -14.46 -12.05
C ASP A 247 8.82 -15.59 -12.95
N ASP A 248 8.23 -16.78 -12.92
CA ASP A 248 8.56 -17.90 -13.80
C ASP A 248 7.91 -17.79 -15.20
N GLY A 249 7.11 -16.76 -15.43
CA GLY A 249 6.41 -16.48 -16.68
C GLY A 249 5.06 -17.21 -16.83
N SER A 250 4.63 -17.98 -15.85
CA SER A 250 3.31 -18.61 -15.86
C SER A 250 2.20 -17.57 -15.64
N PRO A 251 1.01 -17.75 -16.24
CA PRO A 251 -0.09 -16.79 -16.11
C PRO A 251 -0.71 -16.81 -14.72
N ILE A 252 -1.05 -15.63 -14.21
CA ILE A 252 -1.77 -15.46 -12.97
C ILE A 252 -3.28 -15.46 -13.23
N ASP A 253 -4.01 -16.27 -12.47
CA ASP A 253 -5.48 -16.19 -12.42
C ASP A 253 -5.89 -14.94 -11.59
N LEU A 254 -5.99 -13.82 -12.28
CA LEU A 254 -6.37 -12.55 -11.66
C LEU A 254 -7.79 -12.58 -11.07
N ASP A 255 -8.72 -13.36 -11.63
CA ASP A 255 -10.06 -13.49 -11.06
C ASP A 255 -10.01 -14.16 -9.69
N ARG A 256 -9.20 -15.21 -9.54
CA ARG A 256 -8.92 -15.85 -8.24
C ARG A 256 -8.30 -14.87 -7.25
N VAL A 257 -7.32 -14.07 -7.70
CA VAL A 257 -6.68 -13.04 -6.84
C VAL A 257 -7.72 -12.04 -6.35
N TRP A 258 -8.52 -11.45 -7.24
CA TRP A 258 -9.55 -10.49 -6.83
C TRP A 258 -10.57 -11.09 -5.86
N LYS A 259 -10.95 -12.36 -6.09
CA LYS A 259 -11.83 -13.06 -5.14
C LYS A 259 -11.20 -13.16 -3.75
N LEU A 260 -9.90 -13.46 -3.63
CA LEU A 260 -9.20 -13.52 -2.34
C LEU A 260 -9.22 -12.16 -1.63
N PHE A 261 -8.92 -11.07 -2.34
CA PHE A 261 -8.96 -9.71 -1.79
C PHE A 261 -10.39 -9.30 -1.36
N ALA A 262 -11.39 -9.64 -2.17
CA ALA A 262 -12.79 -9.35 -1.86
C ALA A 262 -13.27 -10.13 -0.64
N ASP A 263 -12.98 -11.43 -0.58
CA ASP A 263 -13.34 -12.30 0.56
C ASP A 263 -12.67 -11.84 1.86
N ALA A 264 -11.46 -11.26 1.78
CA ALA A 264 -10.77 -10.65 2.91
C ALA A 264 -11.37 -9.29 3.30
N GLY A 265 -12.17 -8.65 2.44
CA GLY A 265 -12.71 -7.32 2.65
C GLY A 265 -11.67 -6.21 2.47
N PHE A 266 -10.69 -6.41 1.61
CA PHE A 266 -9.63 -5.43 1.35
C PHE A 266 -10.20 -4.10 0.87
N LYS A 267 -9.58 -3.01 1.32
CA LYS A 267 -9.92 -1.64 0.93
C LYS A 267 -8.64 -0.92 0.55
N GLY A 268 -8.44 -0.74 -0.76
CA GLY A 268 -7.21 -0.12 -1.25
C GLY A 268 -7.06 -0.22 -2.75
N PHE A 269 -5.88 0.11 -3.22
CA PHE A 269 -5.56 0.15 -4.64
C PHE A 269 -5.01 -1.19 -5.12
N MET A 270 -5.47 -1.61 -6.30
CA MET A 270 -4.96 -2.74 -7.08
C MET A 270 -4.09 -2.13 -8.18
N SER A 271 -2.82 -1.90 -7.88
CA SER A 271 -1.92 -1.09 -8.71
C SER A 271 -1.17 -1.93 -9.73
N ALA A 272 -1.37 -1.67 -11.03
CA ALA A 272 -0.58 -2.31 -12.08
C ALA A 272 0.91 -2.04 -11.89
N GLU A 273 1.73 -3.08 -11.84
CA GLU A 273 3.19 -3.02 -11.95
C GLU A 273 3.64 -3.88 -13.12
N TYR A 274 3.59 -3.31 -14.30
CA TYR A 274 3.83 -4.03 -15.55
C TYR A 274 5.32 -4.30 -15.80
N GLU A 275 5.69 -5.59 -15.94
CA GLU A 275 7.07 -6.00 -16.20
C GLU A 275 7.25 -6.98 -17.36
N ALA A 276 6.21 -7.23 -18.14
CA ALA A 276 6.30 -8.15 -19.28
C ALA A 276 7.19 -7.62 -20.40
N LYS A 277 7.43 -8.48 -21.41
CA LYS A 277 8.33 -8.18 -22.54
C LYS A 277 7.75 -7.16 -23.52
N GLU A 278 6.43 -7.10 -23.66
CA GLU A 278 5.77 -6.15 -24.55
C GLU A 278 6.06 -4.72 -24.07
N ASP A 279 6.09 -3.78 -25.01
CA ASP A 279 6.32 -2.37 -24.65
C ASP A 279 5.25 -1.82 -23.71
N ALA A 280 5.68 -1.02 -22.73
CA ALA A 280 4.79 -0.48 -21.70
C ALA A 280 3.66 0.40 -22.27
N ALA A 281 3.92 1.10 -23.40
CA ALA A 281 2.88 1.92 -24.03
C ALA A 281 1.68 1.08 -24.50
N THR A 282 1.90 -0.20 -24.80
CA THR A 282 0.86 -1.15 -25.22
C THR A 282 0.41 -2.07 -24.08
N GLY A 283 1.37 -2.59 -23.31
CA GLY A 283 1.11 -3.61 -22.29
C GLY A 283 0.43 -3.05 -21.04
N VAL A 284 0.85 -1.88 -20.57
CA VAL A 284 0.22 -1.24 -19.38
C VAL A 284 -1.27 -0.98 -19.58
N PRO A 285 -1.74 -0.39 -20.68
CA PRO A 285 -3.17 -0.22 -20.91
C PRO A 285 -3.97 -1.53 -20.87
N LYS A 286 -3.41 -2.64 -21.40
CA LYS A 286 -4.06 -3.96 -21.37
C LYS A 286 -4.21 -4.49 -19.94
N LEU A 287 -3.14 -4.39 -19.12
CA LEU A 287 -3.17 -4.81 -17.73
C LEU A 287 -4.14 -3.96 -16.91
N VAL A 288 -4.09 -2.63 -17.09
CA VAL A 288 -4.98 -1.70 -16.39
C VAL A 288 -6.45 -1.97 -16.72
N GLU A 289 -6.79 -2.29 -17.97
CA GLU A 289 -8.17 -2.62 -18.35
C GLU A 289 -8.67 -3.88 -17.63
N LYS A 290 -7.83 -4.93 -17.51
CA LYS A 290 -8.14 -6.12 -16.72
C LYS A 290 -8.40 -5.74 -15.24
N ILE A 291 -7.51 -4.93 -14.64
CA ILE A 291 -7.62 -4.46 -13.26
C ILE A 291 -8.93 -3.69 -13.05
N ARG A 292 -9.23 -2.71 -13.90
CA ARG A 292 -10.46 -1.91 -13.80
C ARG A 292 -11.72 -2.77 -13.89
N THR A 293 -11.73 -3.73 -14.81
CA THR A 293 -12.84 -4.67 -14.99
C THR A 293 -13.06 -5.49 -13.73
N LEU A 294 -11.98 -6.02 -13.15
CA LEU A 294 -12.04 -6.82 -11.92
C LEU A 294 -12.39 -5.98 -10.69
N CYS A 295 -11.87 -4.76 -10.57
CA CYS A 295 -12.28 -3.84 -9.51
C CYS A 295 -13.79 -3.58 -9.55
N LYS A 296 -14.36 -3.33 -10.73
CA LYS A 296 -15.81 -3.19 -10.91
C LYS A 296 -16.60 -4.45 -10.52
N LYS A 297 -16.07 -5.64 -10.86
CA LYS A 297 -16.74 -6.92 -10.59
C LYS A 297 -16.80 -7.23 -9.09
N TYR A 298 -15.73 -6.91 -8.35
CA TYR A 298 -15.53 -7.36 -6.97
C TYR A 298 -15.69 -6.27 -5.92
N SER A 299 -15.72 -4.99 -6.29
CA SER A 299 -15.98 -3.91 -5.36
C SER A 299 -17.47 -3.79 -5.05
N THR A 300 -17.81 -3.65 -3.79
CA THR A 300 -19.18 -3.32 -3.34
C THR A 300 -19.30 -1.80 -3.19
N VAL A 301 -19.44 -1.09 -4.29
CA VAL A 301 -19.73 0.36 -4.30
C VAL A 301 -20.98 0.60 -5.12
#